data_62d4b7c6ea86644151045d5a03782627
#
_entry.id   62d4b7c6ea86644151045d5a03782627
#
_cell.length_a   1.000
_cell.length_b   1.000
_cell.length_c   1.000
_cell.angle_alpha   90.00
_cell.angle_beta   90.00
_cell.angle_gamma   90.00
#
_symmetry.space_group_name_H-M   'P 1'
#
loop_
_entity.id
_entity.type
_entity.pdbx_description
1 polymer ?
#
loop_
_entity_poly.entity_id
_entity_poly.type
_entity_poly.pdbx_seq_one_letter_code
_entity_poly.pdbx_strand_id
1 'polypeptide(L)'
;MAHQPVFRWKYDRPPSLEQFQTMFPDDYSCAAYLAAQRWPDGFVCPHCGSTKGWKLRSKPWVWECAGEKGDEDGVVSPCRKQVSVIAGTFMQGTPLPLRTWFLAAHLVTTHSNGISALQLQGKLGIGSYKTAWLLLHKLRRAMVAPDREPLGGMGEVVQVDETEMKFTRKADTLERLKGEPDADKIMIGGAVECLEEGLMGRVRLNVIKSRGRLSLHAFVADNTAPGTLIVTDGN
;
A
#
# COMPACT_ATOMS: atom_id res chain seq x y z
N MET A 1 20.36 -0.35 -21.30
CA MET A 1 19.08 -0.38 -20.58
C MET A 1 19.18 0.60 -19.44
N ALA A 2 18.41 1.68 -19.45
CA ALA A 2 18.46 2.68 -18.39
C ALA A 2 17.91 2.06 -17.11
N HIS A 3 18.73 1.95 -16.08
CA HIS A 3 18.33 1.59 -14.73
C HIS A 3 17.27 2.60 -14.27
N GLN A 4 16.00 2.20 -14.18
CA GLN A 4 15.00 3.03 -13.51
C GLN A 4 15.39 3.12 -12.03
N PRO A 5 15.45 4.32 -11.45
CA PRO A 5 15.84 4.47 -10.06
C PRO A 5 14.81 3.77 -9.17
N VAL A 6 15.30 2.88 -8.31
CA VAL A 6 14.50 2.32 -7.21
C VAL A 6 14.31 3.45 -6.21
N PHE A 7 13.10 3.96 -6.07
CA PHE A 7 12.76 4.98 -5.09
C PHE A 7 13.04 4.46 -3.67
N ARG A 8 13.99 5.07 -2.98
CA ARG A 8 14.24 4.83 -1.55
C ARG A 8 13.51 5.93 -0.76
N TRP A 9 12.30 5.66 -0.35
CA TRP A 9 11.43 6.59 0.40
C TRP A 9 12.09 7.24 1.61
N LYS A 10 13.12 6.62 2.17
CA LYS A 10 13.84 7.13 3.34
C LYS A 10 14.69 8.38 3.01
N TYR A 11 15.01 8.64 1.74
CA TYR A 11 15.95 9.71 1.35
C TYR A 11 15.49 10.56 0.17
N ASP A 12 14.47 10.13 -0.57
CA ASP A 12 14.07 10.81 -1.79
C ASP A 12 12.74 11.54 -1.60
N ARG A 13 12.70 12.83 -1.92
CA ARG A 13 11.43 13.56 -1.98
C ARG A 13 10.56 12.93 -3.09
N PRO A 14 9.24 12.80 -2.86
CA PRO A 14 8.35 12.32 -3.90
C PRO A 14 8.46 13.22 -5.13
N PRO A 15 8.42 12.65 -6.35
CA PRO A 15 8.51 13.44 -7.58
C PRO A 15 7.38 14.45 -7.64
N SER A 16 7.62 15.62 -8.25
CA SER A 16 6.54 16.53 -8.58
C SER A 16 5.55 15.86 -9.54
N LEU A 17 4.33 16.41 -9.65
CA LEU A 17 3.33 15.85 -10.57
C LEU A 17 3.84 15.82 -12.02
N GLU A 18 4.58 16.84 -12.45
CA GLU A 18 5.18 16.92 -13.80
C GLU A 18 6.24 15.84 -14.01
N GLN A 19 7.16 15.68 -13.05
CA GLN A 19 8.16 14.61 -13.08
C GLN A 19 7.49 13.23 -13.12
N PHE A 20 6.45 13.04 -12.30
CA PHE A 20 5.70 11.79 -12.27
C PHE A 20 5.01 11.49 -13.61
N GLN A 21 4.40 12.50 -14.24
CA GLN A 21 3.77 12.34 -15.56
C GLN A 21 4.78 12.06 -16.66
N THR A 22 5.99 12.61 -16.55
CA THR A 22 7.10 12.30 -17.45
C THR A 22 7.60 10.87 -17.29
N MET A 23 7.66 10.36 -16.05
CA MET A 23 8.04 8.97 -15.75
C MET A 23 6.98 7.97 -16.21
N PHE A 24 5.70 8.32 -16.11
CA PHE A 24 4.56 7.45 -16.39
C PHE A 24 3.57 8.12 -17.35
N PRO A 25 3.98 8.37 -18.62
CA PRO A 25 3.14 9.04 -19.60
C PRO A 25 1.93 8.19 -20.04
N ASP A 26 2.05 6.87 -19.97
CA ASP A 26 1.06 5.92 -20.48
C ASP A 26 1.02 4.60 -19.69
N ASP A 27 0.11 3.70 -20.06
CA ASP A 27 -0.03 2.38 -19.45
C ASP A 27 1.16 1.45 -19.73
N TYR A 28 1.90 1.68 -20.81
CA TYR A 28 3.07 0.86 -21.16
C TYR A 28 4.23 1.11 -20.20
N SER A 29 4.49 2.37 -19.88
CA SER A 29 5.51 2.77 -18.89
C SER A 29 5.16 2.25 -17.49
N CYS A 30 3.88 2.35 -17.10
CA CYS A 30 3.39 1.78 -15.84
C CYS A 30 3.56 0.24 -15.81
N ALA A 31 3.21 -0.45 -16.90
CA ALA A 31 3.36 -1.89 -17.00
C ALA A 31 4.82 -2.33 -17.00
N ALA A 32 5.70 -1.58 -17.64
CA ALA A 32 7.14 -1.84 -17.64
C ALA A 32 7.73 -1.71 -16.22
N TYR A 33 7.34 -0.67 -15.49
CA TYR A 33 7.72 -0.47 -14.10
C TYR A 33 7.26 -1.63 -13.20
N LEU A 34 5.98 -2.02 -13.29
CA LEU A 34 5.45 -3.15 -12.52
C LEU A 34 6.14 -4.47 -12.86
N ALA A 35 6.46 -4.68 -14.14
CA ALA A 35 7.17 -5.88 -14.57
C ALA A 35 8.59 -5.94 -13.97
N ALA A 36 9.32 -4.82 -13.97
CA ALA A 36 10.64 -4.74 -13.37
C ALA A 36 10.61 -4.99 -11.85
N GLN A 37 9.58 -4.52 -11.15
CA GLN A 37 9.40 -4.80 -9.72
C GLN A 37 9.01 -6.26 -9.45
N ARG A 38 8.14 -6.83 -10.30
CA ARG A 38 7.66 -8.20 -10.13
C ARG A 38 8.69 -9.26 -10.51
N TRP A 39 9.47 -8.97 -11.52
CA TRP A 39 10.44 -9.87 -12.12
C TRP A 39 11.77 -9.14 -12.36
N PRO A 40 12.53 -8.83 -11.29
CA PRO A 40 13.79 -8.07 -11.41
C PRO A 40 14.82 -8.80 -12.30
N ASP A 41 14.84 -10.13 -12.25
CA ASP A 41 15.75 -10.98 -13.02
C ASP A 41 15.12 -11.53 -14.33
N GLY A 42 13.95 -10.97 -14.72
CA GLY A 42 13.20 -11.42 -15.89
C GLY A 42 11.96 -12.24 -15.54
N PHE A 43 11.13 -12.45 -16.55
CA PHE A 43 9.84 -13.14 -16.37
C PHE A 43 9.98 -14.50 -15.70
N VAL A 44 9.13 -14.76 -14.70
CA VAL A 44 8.97 -16.08 -14.07
C VAL A 44 7.48 -16.42 -14.05
N CYS A 45 7.15 -17.57 -14.62
CA CYS A 45 5.77 -18.04 -14.66
C CYS A 45 5.31 -18.55 -13.28
N PRO A 46 4.25 -18.01 -12.68
CA PRO A 46 3.75 -18.45 -11.37
C PRO A 46 3.10 -19.84 -11.41
N HIS A 47 2.85 -20.41 -12.62
CA HIS A 47 2.21 -21.71 -12.77
C HIS A 47 3.18 -22.88 -12.91
N CYS A 48 4.33 -22.66 -13.58
CA CYS A 48 5.30 -23.75 -13.84
C CYS A 48 6.74 -23.36 -13.47
N GLY A 49 6.97 -22.14 -12.94
CA GLY A 49 8.32 -21.68 -12.57
C GLY A 49 9.25 -21.35 -13.74
N SER A 50 8.83 -21.59 -14.99
CA SER A 50 9.68 -21.35 -16.16
C SER A 50 9.98 -19.87 -16.35
N THR A 51 11.21 -19.55 -16.72
CA THR A 51 11.67 -18.20 -17.09
C THR A 51 11.45 -17.89 -18.58
N LYS A 52 11.02 -18.86 -19.37
CA LYS A 52 10.76 -18.69 -20.80
C LYS A 52 9.36 -18.13 -21.02
N GLY A 53 9.28 -16.96 -21.67
CA GLY A 53 8.01 -16.32 -22.00
C GLY A 53 8.23 -15.06 -22.82
N TRP A 54 7.17 -14.58 -23.44
CA TRP A 54 7.18 -13.34 -24.24
C TRP A 54 5.98 -12.46 -23.94
N LYS A 55 6.14 -11.14 -24.16
CA LYS A 55 5.05 -10.17 -24.08
C LYS A 55 4.11 -10.34 -25.24
N LEU A 56 2.80 -10.27 -24.97
CA LEU A 56 1.81 -10.23 -26.02
C LEU A 56 1.82 -8.84 -26.69
N ARG A 57 1.82 -8.82 -28.03
CA ARG A 57 1.78 -7.55 -28.82
C ARG A 57 0.51 -6.75 -28.56
N SER A 58 -0.64 -7.43 -28.42
CA SER A 58 -1.95 -6.81 -28.19
C SER A 58 -2.18 -6.37 -26.75
N LYS A 59 -1.43 -6.92 -25.79
CA LYS A 59 -1.55 -6.65 -24.35
C LYS A 59 -0.17 -6.63 -23.73
N PRO A 60 0.58 -5.53 -23.82
CA PRO A 60 1.99 -5.47 -23.43
C PRO A 60 2.27 -5.63 -21.92
N TRP A 61 1.23 -5.67 -21.11
CA TRP A 61 1.29 -6.02 -19.69
C TRP A 61 0.96 -7.49 -19.39
N VAL A 62 0.85 -8.34 -20.45
CA VAL A 62 0.60 -9.77 -20.32
C VAL A 62 1.73 -10.54 -21.00
N TRP A 63 2.27 -11.53 -20.29
CA TRP A 63 3.26 -12.49 -20.77
C TRP A 63 2.59 -13.82 -21.03
N GLU A 64 2.98 -14.49 -22.09
CA GLU A 64 2.64 -15.88 -22.34
C GLU A 64 3.84 -16.77 -22.03
N CYS A 65 3.60 -17.80 -21.24
CA CYS A 65 4.63 -18.73 -20.83
C CYS A 65 4.97 -19.74 -21.95
N ALA A 66 6.26 -19.90 -22.25
CA ALA A 66 6.79 -20.90 -23.18
C ALA A 66 7.36 -22.13 -22.45
N GLY A 67 7.17 -22.24 -21.16
CA GLY A 67 7.64 -23.38 -20.37
C GLY A 67 6.72 -24.58 -20.47
N GLU A 68 7.13 -25.64 -19.81
CA GLU A 68 6.41 -26.89 -19.72
C GLU A 68 5.92 -27.12 -18.29
N LYS A 69 4.83 -27.86 -18.14
CA LYS A 69 4.30 -28.30 -16.86
C LYS A 69 4.13 -29.82 -16.91
N GLY A 70 4.72 -30.53 -15.95
CA GLY A 70 4.43 -31.94 -15.69
C GLY A 70 3.12 -32.08 -14.89
N ASP A 71 2.36 -33.11 -15.14
CA ASP A 71 1.24 -33.57 -14.32
C ASP A 71 1.68 -34.64 -13.31
N GLU A 72 0.73 -35.11 -12.49
CA GLU A 72 0.99 -36.17 -11.49
C GLU A 72 1.36 -37.53 -12.09
N ASP A 73 1.03 -37.76 -13.37
CA ASP A 73 1.33 -38.96 -14.13
C ASP A 73 2.67 -38.85 -14.90
N GLY A 74 3.39 -37.72 -14.76
CA GLY A 74 4.69 -37.48 -15.41
C GLY A 74 4.60 -37.04 -16.86
N VAL A 75 3.40 -36.75 -17.38
CA VAL A 75 3.20 -36.25 -18.73
C VAL A 75 3.55 -34.76 -18.79
N VAL A 76 4.47 -34.40 -19.67
CA VAL A 76 4.91 -33.01 -19.88
C VAL A 76 4.09 -32.35 -20.96
N SER A 77 3.45 -31.21 -20.64
CA SER A 77 2.64 -30.41 -21.56
C SER A 77 3.08 -28.95 -21.59
N PRO A 78 2.93 -28.24 -22.73
CA PRO A 78 3.22 -26.80 -22.78
C PRO A 78 2.35 -26.01 -21.81
N CYS A 79 2.93 -25.14 -20.99
CA CYS A 79 2.21 -24.36 -19.98
C CYS A 79 1.25 -23.35 -20.64
N ARG A 80 1.70 -22.57 -21.61
CA ARG A 80 0.95 -21.55 -22.38
C ARG A 80 0.03 -20.62 -21.54
N LYS A 81 0.30 -20.51 -20.24
CA LYS A 81 -0.49 -19.62 -19.38
C LYS A 81 -0.13 -18.18 -19.63
N GLN A 82 -1.17 -17.35 -19.76
CA GLN A 82 -1.03 -15.91 -19.86
C GLN A 82 -1.03 -15.29 -18.44
N VAL A 83 0.00 -14.53 -18.16
CA VAL A 83 0.24 -13.92 -16.85
C VAL A 83 0.32 -12.41 -17.01
N SER A 84 -0.60 -11.69 -16.39
CA SER A 84 -0.55 -10.23 -16.32
C SER A 84 0.36 -9.75 -15.20
N VAL A 85 1.02 -8.61 -15.37
CA VAL A 85 1.81 -7.94 -14.31
C VAL A 85 0.98 -7.63 -13.05
N ILE A 86 -0.34 -7.46 -13.20
CA ILE A 86 -1.25 -7.18 -12.09
C ILE A 86 -1.94 -8.42 -11.53
N ALA A 87 -1.72 -9.60 -12.11
CA ALA A 87 -2.33 -10.84 -11.61
C ALA A 87 -1.83 -11.16 -10.20
N GLY A 88 -2.74 -11.47 -9.27
CA GLY A 88 -2.43 -11.71 -7.86
C GLY A 88 -2.13 -10.45 -7.03
N THR A 89 -2.25 -9.25 -7.61
CA THR A 89 -2.10 -7.98 -6.90
C THR A 89 -3.46 -7.35 -6.56
N PHE A 90 -3.46 -6.30 -5.74
CA PHE A 90 -4.67 -5.52 -5.44
C PHE A 90 -5.28 -4.82 -6.68
N MET A 91 -4.55 -4.74 -7.79
CA MET A 91 -5.02 -4.23 -9.09
C MET A 91 -5.68 -5.31 -9.97
N GLN A 92 -5.66 -6.58 -9.56
CA GLN A 92 -6.21 -7.67 -10.37
C GLN A 92 -7.67 -7.40 -10.76
N GLY A 93 -7.99 -7.66 -12.03
CA GLY A 93 -9.35 -7.50 -12.57
C GLY A 93 -9.85 -6.06 -12.65
N THR A 94 -8.97 -5.07 -12.54
CA THR A 94 -9.36 -3.66 -12.63
C THR A 94 -9.80 -3.29 -14.04
N PRO A 95 -10.92 -2.55 -14.21
CA PRO A 95 -11.29 -1.93 -15.46
C PRO A 95 -10.56 -0.59 -15.71
N LEU A 96 -9.88 -0.05 -14.68
CA LEU A 96 -9.18 1.22 -14.80
C LEU A 96 -7.82 1.05 -15.48
N PRO A 97 -7.39 2.02 -16.33
CA PRO A 97 -6.05 2.10 -16.87
C PRO A 97 -4.97 2.06 -15.77
N LEU A 98 -3.81 1.47 -16.05
CA LEU A 98 -2.70 1.44 -15.08
C LEU A 98 -2.23 2.84 -14.70
N ARG A 99 -2.18 3.75 -15.66
CA ARG A 99 -1.83 5.15 -15.41
C ARG A 99 -2.76 5.82 -14.39
N THR A 100 -4.05 5.49 -14.41
CA THR A 100 -5.01 6.00 -13.42
C THR A 100 -4.67 5.50 -12.00
N TRP A 101 -4.26 4.24 -11.86
CA TRP A 101 -3.80 3.68 -10.59
C TRP A 101 -2.55 4.38 -10.08
N PHE A 102 -1.58 4.62 -10.96
CA PHE A 102 -0.33 5.27 -10.62
C PHE A 102 -0.55 6.74 -10.21
N LEU A 103 -1.36 7.48 -10.95
CA LEU A 103 -1.75 8.85 -10.58
C LEU A 103 -2.52 8.89 -9.26
N ALA A 104 -3.42 7.94 -9.03
CA ALA A 104 -4.13 7.83 -7.76
C ALA A 104 -3.16 7.58 -6.60
N ALA A 105 -2.21 6.66 -6.76
CA ALA A 105 -1.19 6.39 -5.75
C ALA A 105 -0.35 7.63 -5.46
N HIS A 106 0.12 8.34 -6.50
CA HIS A 106 0.86 9.59 -6.35
C HIS A 106 0.05 10.64 -5.58
N LEU A 107 -1.21 10.86 -5.95
CA LEU A 107 -2.07 11.82 -5.25
C LEU A 107 -2.33 11.43 -3.78
N VAL A 108 -2.55 10.16 -3.50
CA VAL A 108 -2.81 9.68 -2.12
C VAL A 108 -1.57 9.87 -1.23
N THR A 109 -0.38 9.65 -1.77
CA THR A 109 0.87 9.72 -1.00
C THR A 109 1.45 11.13 -0.88
N THR A 110 1.09 12.05 -1.77
CA THR A 110 1.65 13.42 -1.78
C THR A 110 0.73 14.48 -1.17
N HIS A 111 -0.55 14.17 -0.94
CA HIS A 111 -1.48 15.12 -0.30
C HIS A 111 -1.34 15.06 1.21
N SER A 112 -0.78 16.10 1.82
CA SER A 112 -0.57 16.21 3.27
C SER A 112 -1.86 16.08 4.10
N ASN A 113 -2.97 16.63 3.60
CA ASN A 113 -4.28 16.57 4.26
C ASN A 113 -5.12 15.35 3.85
N GLY A 114 -4.50 14.38 3.15
CA GLY A 114 -5.22 13.27 2.54
C GLY A 114 -6.10 13.69 1.35
N ILE A 115 -6.76 12.72 0.75
CA ILE A 115 -7.67 12.95 -0.38
C ILE A 115 -8.94 12.13 -0.21
N SER A 116 -10.10 12.75 -0.45
CA SER A 116 -11.38 12.05 -0.44
C SER A 116 -11.63 11.31 -1.76
N ALA A 117 -12.52 10.29 -1.74
CA ALA A 117 -12.90 9.59 -2.96
C ALA A 117 -13.57 10.51 -3.99
N LEU A 118 -14.31 11.52 -3.53
CA LEU A 118 -14.94 12.51 -4.41
C LEU A 118 -13.91 13.40 -5.10
N GLN A 119 -12.91 13.87 -4.35
CA GLN A 119 -11.79 14.63 -4.93
C GLN A 119 -10.98 13.79 -5.92
N LEU A 120 -10.71 12.53 -5.56
CA LEU A 120 -9.98 11.60 -6.44
C LEU A 120 -10.75 11.35 -7.73
N GLN A 121 -12.08 11.14 -7.65
CA GLN A 121 -12.97 11.00 -8.80
C GLN A 121 -12.84 12.20 -9.75
N GLY A 122 -12.98 13.41 -9.22
CA GLY A 122 -12.91 14.64 -10.02
C GLY A 122 -11.53 14.86 -10.65
N LYS A 123 -10.45 14.67 -9.87
CA LYS A 123 -9.07 14.87 -10.35
C LYS A 123 -8.65 13.88 -11.45
N LEU A 124 -9.16 12.65 -11.41
CA LEU A 124 -8.80 11.58 -12.35
C LEU A 124 -9.86 11.32 -13.44
N GLY A 125 -10.97 12.05 -13.42
CA GLY A 125 -12.05 11.86 -14.39
C GLY A 125 -12.71 10.48 -14.30
N ILE A 126 -12.76 9.86 -13.10
CA ILE A 126 -13.37 8.56 -12.92
C ILE A 126 -14.89 8.69 -12.98
N GLY A 127 -15.56 7.99 -13.90
CA GLY A 127 -17.00 8.13 -14.15
C GLY A 127 -17.90 7.73 -12.97
N SER A 128 -17.42 6.89 -12.03
CA SER A 128 -18.21 6.41 -10.90
C SER A 128 -17.55 6.68 -9.56
N TYR A 129 -18.32 7.27 -8.61
CA TYR A 129 -17.87 7.44 -7.24
C TYR A 129 -17.50 6.10 -6.56
N LYS A 130 -18.28 5.06 -6.79
CA LYS A 130 -17.97 3.71 -6.26
C LYS A 130 -16.60 3.22 -6.70
N THR A 131 -16.23 3.46 -7.96
CA THR A 131 -14.93 3.08 -8.51
C THR A 131 -13.79 3.86 -7.85
N ALA A 132 -13.95 5.17 -7.68
CA ALA A 132 -12.96 6.01 -6.98
C ALA A 132 -12.82 5.62 -5.51
N TRP A 133 -13.93 5.34 -4.85
CA TRP A 133 -13.97 4.88 -3.46
C TRP A 133 -13.24 3.53 -3.30
N LEU A 134 -13.53 2.56 -4.14
CA LEU A 134 -12.89 1.24 -4.13
C LEU A 134 -11.38 1.34 -4.44
N LEU A 135 -11.00 2.17 -5.42
CA LEU A 135 -9.61 2.46 -5.75
C LEU A 135 -8.85 2.98 -4.53
N LEU A 136 -9.42 3.97 -3.84
CA LEU A 136 -8.83 4.57 -2.64
C LEU A 136 -8.68 3.56 -1.50
N HIS A 137 -9.69 2.70 -1.28
CA HIS A 137 -9.62 1.65 -0.27
C HIS A 137 -8.57 0.58 -0.58
N LYS A 138 -8.46 0.17 -1.84
CA LYS A 138 -7.42 -0.77 -2.29
C LYS A 138 -6.02 -0.19 -2.10
N LEU A 139 -5.81 1.10 -2.43
CA LEU A 139 -4.53 1.78 -2.21
C LEU A 139 -4.19 1.87 -0.72
N ARG A 140 -5.14 2.27 0.13
CA ARG A 140 -4.94 2.30 1.59
C ARG A 140 -4.60 0.93 2.14
N ARG A 141 -5.24 -0.13 1.66
CA ARG A 141 -4.92 -1.50 2.06
C ARG A 141 -3.52 -1.92 1.62
N ALA A 142 -3.10 -1.51 0.43
CA ALA A 142 -1.76 -1.80 -0.11
C ALA A 142 -0.62 -1.09 0.66
N MET A 143 -0.92 0.02 1.33
CA MET A 143 0.06 0.71 2.19
C MET A 143 0.32 -0.01 3.53
N VAL A 144 -0.49 -0.99 3.89
CA VAL A 144 -0.26 -1.80 5.10
C VAL A 144 0.77 -2.87 4.76
N ALA A 145 1.98 -2.74 5.31
CA ALA A 145 3.02 -3.75 5.16
C ALA A 145 2.59 -5.08 5.81
N PRO A 146 2.66 -6.22 5.11
CA PRO A 146 2.34 -7.53 5.67
C PRO A 146 3.37 -7.96 6.73
N ASP A 147 4.66 -7.71 6.47
CA ASP A 147 5.77 -8.04 7.35
C ASP A 147 6.17 -6.77 8.12
N ARG A 148 5.60 -6.62 9.31
CA ARG A 148 5.79 -5.43 10.13
C ARG A 148 7.04 -5.60 10.99
N GLU A 149 8.18 -5.13 10.49
CA GLU A 149 9.33 -4.92 11.35
C GLU A 149 9.01 -3.85 12.40
N PRO A 150 9.41 -4.02 13.66
CA PRO A 150 9.28 -2.99 14.68
C PRO A 150 9.89 -1.67 14.25
N LEU A 151 9.32 -0.55 14.72
CA LEU A 151 9.86 0.78 14.48
C LEU A 151 11.08 1.04 15.38
N GLY A 152 11.98 1.87 14.92
CA GLY A 152 13.13 2.29 15.66
C GLY A 152 14.19 1.20 15.78
N GLY A 153 15.03 1.32 16.81
CA GLY A 153 16.17 0.49 17.15
C GLY A 153 17.03 1.18 18.19
N MET A 154 18.24 0.67 18.42
CA MET A 154 19.17 1.25 19.40
C MET A 154 19.51 2.71 19.03
N GLY A 155 19.09 3.65 19.89
CA GLY A 155 19.35 5.08 19.72
C GLY A 155 18.45 5.79 18.71
N GLU A 156 17.54 5.09 18.02
CA GLU A 156 16.54 5.70 17.14
C GLU A 156 15.36 6.24 17.95
N VAL A 157 14.70 7.28 17.43
CA VAL A 157 13.62 7.98 18.11
C VAL A 157 12.28 7.65 17.44
N VAL A 158 11.29 7.30 18.26
CA VAL A 158 9.90 7.09 17.83
C VAL A 158 8.97 7.98 18.66
N GLN A 159 8.22 8.84 17.99
CA GLN A 159 7.18 9.63 18.63
C GLN A 159 5.88 8.82 18.67
N VAL A 160 5.25 8.79 19.84
CA VAL A 160 3.98 8.07 20.07
C VAL A 160 2.94 9.05 20.58
N ASP A 161 1.74 8.94 20.03
CA ASP A 161 0.59 9.75 20.38
C ASP A 161 -0.70 8.94 20.19
N GLU A 162 -1.81 9.36 20.80
CA GLU A 162 -3.10 8.76 20.60
C GLU A 162 -4.16 9.80 20.20
N THR A 163 -5.16 9.33 19.44
CA THR A 163 -6.27 10.16 19.01
C THR A 163 -7.60 9.42 19.07
N GLU A 164 -8.66 10.19 19.30
CA GLU A 164 -10.03 9.68 19.21
C GLU A 164 -10.60 9.91 17.82
N MET A 165 -11.21 8.87 17.25
CA MET A 165 -11.94 8.98 16.00
C MET A 165 -13.40 8.60 16.22
N LYS A 166 -14.33 9.47 15.80
CA LYS A 166 -15.75 9.14 15.81
C LYS A 166 -16.03 7.99 14.85
N PHE A 167 -16.68 6.95 15.35
CA PHE A 167 -16.99 5.76 14.58
C PHE A 167 -18.39 5.27 14.93
N THR A 168 -19.36 5.48 14.06
CA THR A 168 -20.74 5.05 14.29
C THR A 168 -21.05 3.78 13.51
N ARG A 169 -21.44 2.71 14.22
CA ARG A 169 -22.01 1.50 13.63
C ARG A 169 -23.55 1.62 13.61
N LYS A 170 -24.21 0.91 12.70
CA LYS A 170 -25.69 0.87 12.70
C LYS A 170 -26.29 0.37 14.01
N ALA A 171 -25.58 -0.54 14.71
CA ALA A 171 -25.97 -1.05 16.03
C ALA A 171 -25.82 -0.01 17.15
N ASP A 172 -24.91 0.95 17.02
CA ASP A 172 -24.58 1.93 18.06
C ASP A 172 -25.70 2.95 18.30
N THR A 173 -26.66 3.04 17.35
CA THR A 173 -27.86 3.89 17.52
C THR A 173 -28.70 3.48 18.74
N LEU A 174 -28.79 2.19 19.03
CA LEU A 174 -29.49 1.67 20.20
C LEU A 174 -28.70 1.85 21.51
N GLU A 175 -27.37 1.77 21.45
CA GLU A 175 -26.49 1.97 22.59
C GLU A 175 -26.38 3.47 22.94
N ARG A 176 -26.36 4.34 21.94
CA ARG A 176 -26.46 5.81 22.12
C ARG A 176 -27.75 6.21 22.82
N LEU A 177 -28.87 5.55 22.52
CA LEU A 177 -30.15 5.75 23.23
C LEU A 177 -30.10 5.27 24.68
N LYS A 178 -29.13 4.41 25.04
CA LYS A 178 -28.88 3.96 26.44
C LYS A 178 -27.94 4.89 27.22
N GLY A 179 -27.40 5.95 26.58
CA GLY A 179 -26.60 6.98 27.24
C GLY A 179 -25.15 6.60 27.55
N GLU A 180 -24.58 5.59 26.88
CA GLU A 180 -23.15 5.28 27.02
C GLU A 180 -22.28 6.33 26.29
N PRO A 181 -21.42 7.09 27.00
CA PRO A 181 -20.77 8.29 26.46
C PRO A 181 -19.70 8.01 25.38
N ASP A 182 -19.19 6.78 25.26
CA ASP A 182 -18.10 6.43 24.35
C ASP A 182 -18.46 5.39 23.29
N ALA A 183 -19.73 5.05 23.14
CA ALA A 183 -20.20 4.01 22.19
C ALA A 183 -19.90 4.34 20.70
N ASP A 184 -19.55 5.58 20.38
CA ASP A 184 -19.32 6.05 19.01
C ASP A 184 -17.88 6.49 18.73
N LYS A 185 -16.93 6.14 19.60
CA LYS A 185 -15.52 6.50 19.46
C LYS A 185 -14.64 5.27 19.39
N ILE A 186 -13.61 5.33 18.58
CA ILE A 186 -12.48 4.40 18.62
C ILE A 186 -11.22 5.18 18.97
N MET A 187 -10.39 4.56 19.79
CA MET A 187 -9.08 5.09 20.13
C MET A 187 -8.04 4.52 19.18
N ILE A 188 -7.20 5.38 18.62
CA ILE A 188 -6.12 5.00 17.72
C ILE A 188 -4.82 5.44 18.36
N GLY A 189 -3.91 4.48 18.57
CA GLY A 189 -2.52 4.75 18.89
C GLY A 189 -1.73 4.92 17.59
N GLY A 190 -0.89 5.94 17.54
CA GLY A 190 0.03 6.25 16.46
C GLY A 190 1.47 6.23 16.91
N ALA A 191 2.37 5.66 16.12
CA ALA A 191 3.80 5.71 16.33
C ALA A 191 4.51 6.07 15.02
N VAL A 192 5.45 7.02 15.08
CA VAL A 192 6.16 7.56 13.91
C VAL A 192 7.66 7.58 14.19
N GLU A 193 8.46 7.02 13.31
CA GLU A 193 9.92 7.18 13.37
C GLU A 193 10.31 8.63 13.09
N CYS A 194 11.13 9.19 13.96
CA CYS A 194 11.75 10.50 13.73
C CYS A 194 13.14 10.29 13.16
N LEU A 195 13.33 10.67 11.90
CA LEU A 195 14.61 10.63 11.24
C LEU A 195 15.39 11.92 11.51
N GLU A 196 16.66 11.93 11.15
CA GLU A 196 17.50 13.15 11.17
C GLU A 196 16.86 14.28 10.36
N GLU A 197 17.15 15.53 10.71
CA GLU A 197 16.63 16.75 10.06
C GLU A 197 15.11 16.94 10.20
N GLY A 198 14.43 16.28 11.15
CA GLY A 198 12.99 16.43 11.36
C GLY A 198 12.13 15.72 10.32
N LEU A 199 12.71 14.83 9.53
CA LEU A 199 11.97 13.98 8.61
C LEU A 199 11.25 12.87 9.36
N MET A 200 10.04 12.52 8.89
CA MET A 200 9.27 11.41 9.43
C MET A 200 9.53 10.13 8.61
N GLY A 201 9.76 9.02 9.31
CA GLY A 201 9.97 7.71 8.74
C GLY A 201 8.69 6.88 8.65
N ARG A 202 8.81 5.60 9.02
CA ARG A 202 7.69 4.65 9.02
C ARG A 202 6.65 5.02 10.08
N VAL A 203 5.38 4.74 9.77
CA VAL A 203 4.24 5.00 10.68
C VAL A 203 3.56 3.69 11.04
N ARG A 204 3.09 3.58 12.29
CA ARG A 204 2.20 2.52 12.75
C ARG A 204 0.94 3.12 13.36
N LEU A 205 -0.19 2.60 12.94
CA LEU A 205 -1.50 2.97 13.49
C LEU A 205 -2.23 1.70 13.90
N ASN A 206 -2.67 1.63 15.13
CA ASN A 206 -3.49 0.51 15.64
C ASN A 206 -4.68 1.06 16.44
N VAL A 207 -5.78 0.35 16.37
CA VAL A 207 -6.89 0.59 17.31
C VAL A 207 -6.46 0.06 18.68
N ILE A 208 -6.52 0.92 19.69
CA ILE A 208 -6.22 0.56 21.09
C ILE A 208 -7.51 0.60 21.93
N LYS A 209 -7.53 -0.14 23.04
CA LYS A 209 -8.74 -0.26 23.87
C LYS A 209 -9.08 1.01 24.63
N SER A 210 -8.08 1.73 25.11
CA SER A 210 -8.22 2.93 25.93
C SER A 210 -6.95 3.76 25.93
N ARG A 211 -7.01 5.00 26.47
CA ARG A 211 -5.84 5.84 26.80
C ARG A 211 -5.05 5.34 28.03
N GLY A 212 -5.52 4.28 28.65
CA GLY A 212 -4.89 3.78 29.87
C GLY A 212 -3.49 3.24 29.60
N ARG A 213 -2.62 3.41 30.60
CA ARG A 213 -1.21 3.01 30.57
C ARG A 213 -0.97 1.60 30.02
N LEU A 214 -1.80 0.62 30.38
CA LEU A 214 -1.65 -0.76 29.90
C LEU A 214 -1.87 -0.89 28.38
N SER A 215 -2.87 -0.17 27.82
CA SER A 215 -3.13 -0.21 26.38
C SER A 215 -2.03 0.47 25.58
N LEU A 216 -1.50 1.59 26.07
CA LEU A 216 -0.41 2.32 25.43
C LEU A 216 0.92 1.55 25.52
N HIS A 217 1.23 0.96 26.69
CA HIS A 217 2.41 0.09 26.85
C HIS A 217 2.38 -1.11 25.89
N ALA A 218 1.23 -1.79 25.79
CA ALA A 218 1.08 -2.89 24.85
C ALA A 218 1.29 -2.42 23.39
N PHE A 219 0.69 -1.27 23.02
CA PHE A 219 0.87 -0.68 21.68
C PHE A 219 2.34 -0.38 21.37
N VAL A 220 3.07 0.23 22.31
CA VAL A 220 4.50 0.53 22.15
C VAL A 220 5.30 -0.76 22.02
N ALA A 221 5.10 -1.73 22.93
CA ALA A 221 5.82 -3.00 22.91
C ALA A 221 5.63 -3.80 21.62
N ASP A 222 4.40 -3.77 21.07
CA ASP A 222 4.06 -4.50 19.83
C ASP A 222 4.60 -3.84 18.56
N ASN A 223 4.94 -2.54 18.62
CA ASN A 223 5.27 -1.76 17.42
C ASN A 223 6.68 -1.19 17.39
N THR A 224 7.43 -1.21 18.50
CA THR A 224 8.79 -0.64 18.56
C THR A 224 9.84 -1.67 18.95
N ALA A 225 11.06 -1.50 18.41
CA ALA A 225 12.20 -2.35 18.72
C ALA A 225 12.78 -2.03 20.12
N PRO A 226 13.36 -3.00 20.83
CA PRO A 226 14.09 -2.74 22.07
C PRO A 226 15.21 -1.73 21.87
N GLY A 227 15.39 -0.83 22.85
CA GLY A 227 16.41 0.22 22.81
C GLY A 227 16.01 1.50 22.06
N THR A 228 14.78 1.55 21.54
CA THR A 228 14.19 2.75 20.93
C THR A 228 13.89 3.82 21.98
N LEU A 229 14.25 5.07 21.71
CA LEU A 229 13.85 6.21 22.51
C LEU A 229 12.41 6.62 22.17
N ILE A 230 11.51 6.49 23.13
CA ILE A 230 10.09 6.85 22.95
C ILE A 230 9.87 8.28 23.44
N VAL A 231 9.27 9.10 22.58
CA VAL A 231 8.86 10.48 22.89
C VAL A 231 7.34 10.55 22.87
N THR A 232 6.76 11.08 23.95
CA THR A 232 5.31 11.32 24.10
C THR A 232 5.08 12.75 24.54
N ASP A 233 3.82 13.22 24.49
CA ASP A 233 3.41 14.54 24.98
C ASP A 233 3.39 14.67 26.52
N GLY A 234 3.70 13.62 27.24
CA GLY A 234 3.83 13.61 28.71
C GLY A 234 2.51 13.46 29.48
N ASN A 235 1.45 12.96 28.83
CA ASN A 235 0.20 12.57 29.49
C ASN A 235 0.30 11.21 30.19
#